data_5c2ac1b9e406e4938711fb2b25964676
#
_entry.id   5c2ac1b9e406e4938711fb2b25964676
#
_cell.length_a   1.000
_cell.length_b   1.000
_cell.length_c   1.000
_cell.angle_alpha   90.00
_cell.angle_beta   90.00
_cell.angle_gamma   90.00
#
_symmetry.space_group_name_H-M   'P 1'
#
loop_
_entity.id
_entity.type
_entity.pdbx_description
1 polymer ?
#
loop_
_entity_poly.entity_id
_entity_poly.type
_entity_poly.pdbx_seq_one_letter_code
_entity_poly.pdbx_strand_id
1 'polypeptide(L)'
;SRNYVRQKKKVARCHEKIRSQRRDYLHKLSRRITDQYDIVAVEDIDMKAMGQCLHFGKSVQDNGYGMFRNMLDYKLTWKGKKLVKIDRFFPSSKKCSKCGKIKKELGLSERVYRCTCGNEMDRDRNAAINIREEARRMLAV
;
A
#
# COMPACT_ATOMS: atom_id res chain seq x y z
N SER A 1 -10.01 27.26 30.40
CA SER A 1 -10.79 26.71 31.53
C SER A 1 -10.33 25.27 31.84
N ARG A 2 -10.47 24.83 33.07
CA ARG A 2 -10.15 23.45 33.52
C ARG A 2 -10.85 22.39 32.66
N ASN A 3 -12.10 22.64 32.26
CA ASN A 3 -12.89 21.74 31.42
C ASN A 3 -12.26 21.56 30.00
N TYR A 4 -11.76 22.64 29.40
CA TYR A 4 -11.07 22.57 28.13
C TYR A 4 -9.83 21.65 28.20
N VAL A 5 -9.00 21.84 29.21
CA VAL A 5 -7.78 21.03 29.42
C VAL A 5 -8.15 19.56 29.65
N ARG A 6 -9.20 19.30 30.43
CA ARG A 6 -9.71 17.92 30.66
C ARG A 6 -10.17 17.25 29.36
N GLN A 7 -10.92 17.97 28.52
CA GLN A 7 -11.38 17.43 27.23
C GLN A 7 -10.21 17.22 26.27
N LYS A 8 -9.27 18.15 26.20
CA LYS A 8 -8.07 17.98 25.38
C LYS A 8 -7.28 16.73 25.76
N LYS A 9 -7.14 16.44 27.06
CA LYS A 9 -6.49 15.21 27.54
C LYS A 9 -7.27 13.95 27.13
N LYS A 10 -8.61 13.96 27.16
CA LYS A 10 -9.43 12.83 26.70
C LYS A 10 -9.23 12.56 25.22
N VAL A 11 -9.27 13.60 24.38
CA VAL A 11 -9.03 13.51 22.95
C VAL A 11 -7.63 12.95 22.68
N ALA A 12 -6.60 13.45 23.35
CA ALA A 12 -5.23 12.94 23.21
C ALA A 12 -5.13 11.44 23.53
N ARG A 13 -5.78 10.99 24.61
CA ARG A 13 -5.82 9.56 24.98
C ARG A 13 -6.53 8.71 23.91
N CYS A 14 -7.62 9.23 23.31
CA CYS A 14 -8.29 8.53 22.20
C CYS A 14 -7.37 8.38 21.00
N HIS A 15 -6.66 9.43 20.61
CA HIS A 15 -5.69 9.39 19.52
C HIS A 15 -4.54 8.41 19.81
N GLU A 16 -4.03 8.40 21.03
CA GLU A 16 -3.00 7.44 21.44
C GLU A 16 -3.48 5.99 21.36
N LYS A 17 -4.70 5.72 21.83
CA LYS A 17 -5.32 4.40 21.72
C LYS A 17 -5.47 3.96 20.27
N ILE A 18 -5.97 4.83 19.38
CA ILE A 18 -6.10 4.54 17.94
C ILE A 18 -4.73 4.24 17.31
N ARG A 19 -3.71 5.06 17.64
CA ARG A 19 -2.33 4.83 17.17
C ARG A 19 -1.79 3.48 17.59
N SER A 20 -1.97 3.12 18.88
CA SER A 20 -1.50 1.86 19.43
C SER A 20 -2.20 0.66 18.80
N GLN A 21 -3.52 0.70 18.63
CA GLN A 21 -4.30 -0.34 17.97
C GLN A 21 -3.88 -0.52 16.50
N ARG A 22 -3.69 0.59 15.77
CA ARG A 22 -3.20 0.55 14.38
C ARG A 22 -1.82 -0.09 14.30
N ARG A 23 -0.91 0.31 15.16
CA ARG A 23 0.45 -0.24 15.22
C ARG A 23 0.44 -1.74 15.49
N ASP A 24 -0.33 -2.19 16.47
CA ASP A 24 -0.48 -3.61 16.79
C ASP A 24 -1.04 -4.41 15.60
N TYR A 25 -2.09 -3.90 14.97
CA TYR A 25 -2.68 -4.51 13.77
C TYR A 25 -1.65 -4.65 12.63
N LEU A 26 -0.93 -3.57 12.33
CA LEU A 26 0.08 -3.57 11.26
C LEU A 26 1.26 -4.50 11.59
N HIS A 27 1.66 -4.59 12.86
CA HIS A 27 2.66 -5.56 13.32
C HIS A 27 2.22 -7.01 13.10
N LYS A 28 0.98 -7.34 13.44
CA LYS A 28 0.42 -8.68 13.25
C LYS A 28 0.25 -9.02 11.77
N LEU A 29 -0.26 -8.08 10.98
CA LEU A 29 -0.45 -8.25 9.53
C LEU A 29 0.89 -8.46 8.81
N SER A 30 1.87 -7.57 9.06
CA SER A 30 3.20 -7.68 8.44
C SER A 30 3.91 -8.98 8.86
N ARG A 31 3.74 -9.44 10.10
CA ARG A 31 4.29 -10.72 10.54
C ARG A 31 3.70 -11.88 9.72
N ARG A 32 2.36 -11.96 9.61
CA ARG A 32 1.72 -13.02 8.81
C ARG A 32 2.24 -13.07 7.37
N ILE A 33 2.34 -11.90 6.72
CA ILE A 33 2.83 -11.82 5.35
C ILE A 33 4.27 -12.31 5.25
N THR A 34 5.16 -11.85 6.14
CA THR A 34 6.57 -12.23 6.11
C THR A 34 6.83 -13.68 6.56
N ASP A 35 5.88 -14.29 7.28
CA ASP A 35 5.92 -15.72 7.59
C ASP A 35 5.55 -16.57 6.36
N GLN A 36 4.57 -16.14 5.58
CA GLN A 36 4.03 -16.89 4.45
C GLN A 36 4.82 -16.75 3.15
N TYR A 37 5.47 -15.58 2.92
CA TYR A 37 6.08 -15.27 1.62
C TYR A 37 7.57 -14.94 1.78
N ASP A 38 8.37 -15.36 0.82
CA ASP A 38 9.81 -15.09 0.77
C ASP A 38 10.13 -13.79 0.04
N ILE A 39 9.24 -13.38 -0.86
CA ILE A 39 9.35 -12.16 -1.64
C ILE A 39 8.02 -11.42 -1.57
N VAL A 40 8.08 -10.16 -1.18
CA VAL A 40 6.93 -9.25 -1.18
C VAL A 40 7.22 -8.09 -2.13
N ALA A 41 6.33 -7.85 -3.07
CA ALA A 41 6.44 -6.73 -4.01
C ALA A 41 5.49 -5.59 -3.62
N VAL A 42 5.99 -4.36 -3.67
CA VAL A 42 5.21 -3.15 -3.37
C VAL A 42 5.54 -2.04 -4.36
N GLU A 43 4.61 -1.12 -4.58
CA GLU A 43 4.90 0.12 -5.30
C GLU A 43 5.72 1.08 -4.44
N ASP A 44 6.66 1.79 -5.06
CA ASP A 44 7.39 2.87 -4.39
C ASP A 44 6.58 4.17 -4.40
N ILE A 45 5.57 4.23 -3.55
CA ILE A 45 4.68 5.39 -3.45
C ILE A 45 5.38 6.51 -2.66
N ASP A 46 5.44 7.70 -3.26
CA ASP A 46 5.85 8.92 -2.56
C ASP A 46 4.69 9.45 -1.70
N MET A 47 4.74 9.11 -0.41
CA MET A 47 3.72 9.52 0.56
C MET A 47 3.65 11.04 0.77
N LYS A 48 4.77 11.76 0.57
CA LYS A 48 4.81 13.22 0.72
C LYS A 48 4.09 13.89 -0.47
N ALA A 49 4.43 13.48 -1.68
CA ALA A 49 3.78 13.96 -2.89
C ALA A 49 2.27 13.67 -2.88
N MET A 50 1.86 12.46 -2.46
CA MET A 50 0.45 12.09 -2.33
C MET A 50 -0.31 12.95 -1.32
N GLY A 51 0.32 13.27 -0.19
CA GLY A 51 -0.28 14.14 0.83
C GLY A 51 -0.47 15.58 0.34
N GLN A 52 0.43 16.09 -0.48
CA GLN A 52 0.38 17.44 -1.02
C GLN A 52 -0.62 17.57 -2.19
N CYS A 53 -0.58 16.65 -3.15
CA CYS A 53 -1.40 16.75 -4.37
C CYS A 53 -2.90 16.55 -4.15
N LEU A 54 -3.30 15.79 -3.14
CA LEU A 54 -4.70 15.41 -2.90
C LEU A 54 -5.35 16.12 -1.72
N HIS A 55 -4.67 17.09 -1.10
CA HIS A 55 -5.10 17.73 0.16
C HIS A 55 -5.47 16.73 1.28
N PHE A 56 -5.07 15.47 1.15
CA PHE A 56 -5.32 14.38 2.11
C PHE A 56 -4.20 14.22 3.15
N GLY A 57 -3.39 15.25 3.41
CA GLY A 57 -2.19 15.17 4.24
C GLY A 57 -2.38 14.43 5.56
N LYS A 58 -3.49 14.70 6.28
CA LYS A 58 -3.84 13.98 7.51
C LYS A 58 -4.22 12.52 7.24
N SER A 59 -5.07 12.26 6.24
CA SER A 59 -5.53 10.90 5.91
C SER A 59 -4.41 10.00 5.40
N VAL A 60 -3.49 10.54 4.60
CA VAL A 60 -2.34 9.79 4.07
C VAL A 60 -1.35 9.44 5.18
N GLN A 61 -1.08 10.38 6.10
CA GLN A 61 -0.25 10.12 7.28
C GLN A 61 -0.92 9.13 8.25
N ASP A 62 -2.25 9.21 8.36
CA ASP A 62 -3.04 8.34 9.24
C ASP A 62 -3.20 6.92 8.71
N ASN A 63 -3.07 6.66 7.40
CA ASN A 63 -3.25 5.32 6.83
C ASN A 63 -2.17 4.31 7.23
N GLY A 64 -1.05 4.76 7.79
CA GLY A 64 0.01 3.87 8.29
C GLY A 64 0.76 3.10 7.19
N TYR A 65 0.57 3.46 5.89
CA TYR A 65 1.22 2.77 4.76
C TYR A 65 2.75 2.78 4.87
N GLY A 66 3.35 3.93 5.17
CA GLY A 66 4.80 4.05 5.38
C GLY A 66 5.29 3.17 6.54
N MET A 67 4.53 3.15 7.65
CA MET A 67 4.81 2.28 8.79
C MET A 67 4.72 0.80 8.39
N PHE A 68 3.69 0.42 7.66
CA PHE A 68 3.50 -0.96 7.19
C PHE A 68 4.63 -1.42 6.26
N ARG A 69 5.01 -0.58 5.28
CA ARG A 69 6.13 -0.85 4.38
C ARG A 69 7.44 -1.05 5.15
N ASN A 70 7.73 -0.19 6.12
CA ASN A 70 8.91 -0.33 6.97
C ASN A 70 8.87 -1.62 7.79
N MET A 71 7.67 -2.00 8.31
CA MET A 71 7.51 -3.25 9.05
C MET A 71 7.72 -4.49 8.18
N LEU A 72 7.31 -4.46 6.92
CA LEU A 72 7.60 -5.52 5.96
C LEU A 72 9.10 -5.60 5.67
N ASP A 73 9.72 -4.46 5.40
CA ASP A 73 11.13 -4.36 5.01
C ASP A 73 12.05 -4.99 6.06
N TYR A 74 12.03 -4.49 7.30
CA TYR A 74 12.93 -5.01 8.32
C TYR A 74 12.62 -6.46 8.70
N LYS A 75 11.34 -6.88 8.71
CA LYS A 75 10.97 -8.26 9.05
C LYS A 75 11.39 -9.26 7.97
N LEU A 76 11.29 -8.90 6.69
CA LEU A 76 11.79 -9.70 5.59
C LEU A 76 13.31 -9.80 5.67
N THR A 77 14.01 -8.67 5.89
CA THR A 77 15.47 -8.64 6.07
C THR A 77 15.93 -9.56 7.20
N TRP A 78 15.29 -9.50 8.37
CA TRP A 78 15.61 -10.39 9.50
C TRP A 78 15.45 -11.88 9.19
N LYS A 79 14.59 -12.22 8.22
CA LYS A 79 14.34 -13.60 7.79
C LYS A 79 15.14 -14.01 6.56
N GLY A 80 16.07 -13.18 6.08
CA GLY A 80 16.79 -13.42 4.83
C GLY A 80 15.93 -13.37 3.57
N LYS A 81 14.75 -12.73 3.66
CA LYS A 81 13.75 -12.59 2.60
C LYS A 81 13.84 -11.20 1.97
N LYS A 82 13.12 -10.96 0.87
CA LYS A 82 13.24 -9.72 0.08
C LYS A 82 11.95 -8.92 -0.01
N LEU A 83 12.06 -7.59 0.15
CA LEU A 83 11.07 -6.62 -0.28
C LEU A 83 11.51 -6.02 -1.62
N VAL A 84 10.69 -6.18 -2.66
CA VAL A 84 10.95 -5.60 -3.98
C VAL A 84 10.07 -4.36 -4.14
N LYS A 85 10.70 -3.23 -4.44
CA LYS A 85 9.99 -1.98 -4.74
C LYS A 85 9.99 -1.80 -6.25
N ILE A 86 8.82 -1.76 -6.86
CA ILE A 86 8.67 -1.46 -8.28
C ILE A 86 8.59 0.06 -8.49
N ASP A 87 8.99 0.48 -9.68
CA ASP A 87 8.99 1.90 -10.06
C ASP A 87 7.60 2.53 -9.86
N ARG A 88 7.56 3.75 -9.30
CA ARG A 88 6.33 4.51 -9.05
C ARG A 88 5.55 4.87 -10.31
N PHE A 89 6.23 4.94 -11.46
CA PHE A 89 5.62 5.25 -12.75
C PHE A 89 5.18 4.01 -13.51
N PHE A 90 5.43 2.82 -12.97
CA PHE A 90 4.92 1.59 -13.57
C PHE A 90 3.39 1.60 -13.59
N PRO A 91 2.76 1.44 -14.77
CA PRO A 91 1.31 1.58 -14.91
C PRO A 91 0.53 0.36 -14.41
N SER A 92 0.75 -0.02 -13.15
CA SER A 92 0.20 -1.23 -12.53
C SER A 92 -1.31 -1.34 -12.66
N SER A 93 -2.04 -0.26 -12.40
CA SER A 93 -3.51 -0.22 -12.47
C SER A 93 -4.05 -0.12 -13.91
N LYS A 94 -3.28 0.47 -14.86
CA LYS A 94 -3.68 0.66 -16.26
C LYS A 94 -3.33 -0.53 -17.16
N LYS A 95 -2.35 -1.35 -16.79
CA LYS A 95 -1.90 -2.50 -17.56
C LYS A 95 -2.84 -3.69 -17.33
N CYS A 96 -3.19 -4.38 -18.41
CA CYS A 96 -3.95 -5.63 -18.32
C CYS A 96 -3.06 -6.77 -17.86
N SER A 97 -3.42 -7.44 -16.77
CA SER A 97 -2.67 -8.59 -16.24
C SER A 97 -2.69 -9.82 -17.13
N LYS A 98 -3.65 -9.90 -18.09
CA LYS A 98 -3.79 -11.03 -19.00
C LYS A 98 -3.03 -10.82 -20.32
N CYS A 99 -3.19 -9.66 -20.97
CA CYS A 99 -2.62 -9.41 -22.31
C CYS A 99 -1.55 -8.32 -22.35
N GLY A 100 -1.26 -7.65 -21.26
CA GLY A 100 -0.25 -6.59 -21.19
C GLY A 100 -0.66 -5.24 -21.78
N LYS A 101 -1.82 -5.11 -22.45
CA LYS A 101 -2.28 -3.84 -23.04
C LYS A 101 -2.46 -2.78 -21.97
N ILE A 102 -1.96 -1.58 -22.23
CA ILE A 102 -2.07 -0.44 -21.30
C ILE A 102 -3.22 0.46 -21.76
N LYS A 103 -4.15 0.76 -20.86
CA LYS A 103 -5.20 1.73 -21.08
C LYS A 103 -4.65 3.16 -21.05
N LYS A 104 -5.08 4.02 -21.96
CA LYS A 104 -4.74 5.45 -21.95
C LYS A 104 -5.34 6.14 -20.71
N GLU A 105 -6.59 5.85 -20.43
CA GLU A 105 -7.34 6.43 -19.31
C GLU A 105 -7.96 5.34 -18.43
N LEU A 106 -8.03 5.61 -17.14
CA LEU A 106 -8.72 4.80 -16.15
C LEU A 106 -9.26 5.75 -15.08
N GLY A 107 -10.58 5.84 -14.96
CA GLY A 107 -11.24 6.71 -13.99
C GLY A 107 -10.93 6.29 -12.54
N LEU A 108 -10.81 7.27 -11.65
CA LEU A 108 -10.58 6.99 -10.21
C LEU A 108 -11.74 6.24 -9.56
N SER A 109 -12.96 6.42 -10.06
CA SER A 109 -14.18 5.74 -9.60
C SER A 109 -14.34 4.32 -10.15
N GLU A 110 -13.58 3.95 -11.20
CA GLU A 110 -13.64 2.60 -11.76
C GLU A 110 -13.01 1.59 -10.81
N ARG A 111 -13.83 0.71 -10.23
CA ARG A 111 -13.38 -0.37 -9.33
C ARG A 111 -13.14 -1.68 -10.07
N VAL A 112 -13.79 -1.86 -11.23
CA VAL A 112 -13.64 -3.05 -12.07
C VAL A 112 -12.79 -2.71 -13.27
N TYR A 113 -11.70 -3.45 -13.45
CA TYR A 113 -10.84 -3.37 -14.63
C TYR A 113 -11.42 -4.23 -15.75
N ARG A 114 -11.69 -3.63 -16.91
CA ARG A 114 -12.18 -4.33 -18.12
C ARG A 114 -11.22 -4.10 -19.27
N CYS A 115 -10.88 -5.17 -20.01
CA CYS A 115 -10.00 -5.10 -21.16
C CYS A 115 -10.67 -5.66 -22.42
N THR A 116 -10.29 -5.15 -23.59
CA THR A 116 -10.75 -5.68 -24.89
C THR A 116 -10.39 -7.14 -25.14
N CYS A 117 -9.45 -7.72 -24.39
CA CYS A 117 -9.12 -9.16 -24.44
C CYS A 117 -10.08 -10.04 -23.64
N GLY A 118 -11.17 -9.49 -23.09
CA GLY A 118 -12.12 -10.20 -22.23
C GLY A 118 -11.70 -10.34 -20.76
N ASN A 119 -10.59 -9.71 -20.33
CA ASN A 119 -10.21 -9.69 -18.92
C ASN A 119 -11.12 -8.74 -18.16
N GLU A 120 -11.83 -9.25 -17.15
CA GLU A 120 -12.65 -8.48 -16.22
C GLU A 120 -12.36 -8.93 -14.79
N MET A 121 -11.92 -8.01 -13.94
CA MET A 121 -11.62 -8.29 -12.54
C MET A 121 -11.58 -7.01 -11.71
N ASP A 122 -11.51 -7.14 -10.39
CA ASP A 122 -11.24 -6.03 -9.48
C ASP A 122 -9.95 -5.30 -9.89
N ARG A 123 -9.98 -3.96 -9.90
CA ARG A 123 -8.87 -3.12 -10.36
C ARG A 123 -7.61 -3.30 -9.50
N ASP A 124 -7.79 -3.38 -8.19
CA ASP A 124 -6.67 -3.50 -7.25
C ASP A 124 -6.03 -4.89 -7.35
N ARG A 125 -6.85 -5.92 -7.60
CA ARG A 125 -6.36 -7.28 -7.90
C ARG A 125 -5.57 -7.32 -9.21
N ASN A 126 -6.07 -6.65 -10.27
CA ASN A 126 -5.32 -6.54 -11.54
C ASN A 126 -3.97 -5.85 -11.32
N ALA A 127 -3.94 -4.76 -10.56
CA ALA A 127 -2.71 -4.04 -10.22
C ALA A 127 -1.75 -4.91 -9.42
N ALA A 128 -2.24 -5.63 -8.41
CA ALA A 128 -1.40 -6.52 -7.59
C ALA A 128 -0.75 -7.64 -8.43
N ILE A 129 -1.46 -8.21 -9.41
CA ILE A 129 -0.88 -9.18 -10.34
C ILE A 129 0.23 -8.53 -11.16
N ASN A 130 0.02 -7.34 -11.71
CA ASN A 130 1.02 -6.63 -12.49
C ASN A 130 2.27 -6.28 -11.68
N ILE A 131 2.10 -5.85 -10.43
CA ILE A 131 3.19 -5.57 -9.49
C ILE A 131 4.01 -6.83 -9.23
N ARG A 132 3.34 -7.96 -9.00
CA ARG A 132 4.00 -9.26 -8.79
C ARG A 132 4.80 -9.69 -10.01
N GLU A 133 4.23 -9.61 -11.20
CA GLU A 133 4.93 -10.03 -12.44
C GLU A 133 6.11 -9.10 -12.76
N GLU A 134 5.98 -7.80 -12.51
CA GLU A 134 7.09 -6.86 -12.67
C GLU A 134 8.22 -7.16 -11.68
N ALA A 135 7.90 -7.44 -10.41
CA ALA A 135 8.90 -7.84 -9.44
C ALA A 135 9.61 -9.14 -9.83
N ARG A 136 8.88 -10.11 -10.38
CA ARG A 136 9.48 -11.35 -10.92
C ARG A 136 10.44 -11.06 -12.06
N ARG A 137 10.06 -10.17 -12.99
CA ARG A 137 10.93 -9.74 -14.09
C ARG A 137 12.22 -9.09 -13.56
N MET A 138 12.12 -8.22 -12.54
CA MET A 138 13.28 -7.57 -11.92
C MET A 138 14.22 -8.54 -11.20
N LEU A 139 13.70 -9.65 -10.71
CA LEU A 139 14.49 -10.66 -9.99
C LEU A 139 15.10 -11.72 -10.92
N ALA A 140 14.59 -11.86 -12.15
CA ALA A 140 15.06 -12.81 -13.15
C ALA A 140 16.26 -12.30 -13.97
N VAL A 141 16.67 -11.05 -13.73
CA VAL A 141 17.85 -10.41 -14.33
C VAL A 141 19.01 -10.50 -13.36
#